data_eac851fe690eb15a28d79dad649fa4fc
#
_entry.id   eac851fe690eb15a28d79dad649fa4fc
#
_cell.length_a   1.000
_cell.length_b   1.000
_cell.length_c   1.000
_cell.angle_alpha   90.00
_cell.angle_beta   90.00
_cell.angle_gamma   90.00
#
_symmetry.space_group_name_H-M   'P 1'
#
loop_
_entity.id
_entity.type
_entity.pdbx_description
1 polymer ?
#
loop_
_entity_poly.entity_id
_entity_poly.type
_entity_poly.pdbx_seq_one_letter_code
_entity_poly.pdbx_strand_id
1 'polypeptide(L)'
;GRAEVERFARLVLAGDDDLPLACVEELRARGTSVEAIYLDLLAPTARYLGDLWVEDLCDFTDVTVGLGRLQRVLRELSPAL
;
A
#
# COMPACT_ATOMS: atom_id res chain seq x y z
N GLY A 1 -8.93 0.88 9.13
CA GLY A 1 -9.40 2.25 9.22
C GLY A 1 -8.48 3.24 8.55
N ARG A 2 -8.84 4.53 8.61
CA ARG A 2 -8.08 5.58 7.93
C ARG A 2 -6.66 5.73 8.47
N ALA A 3 -6.48 5.58 9.78
CA ALA A 3 -5.15 5.70 10.37
C ALA A 3 -4.19 4.63 9.86
N GLU A 4 -4.71 3.43 9.62
CA GLU A 4 -3.92 2.33 9.07
C GLU A 4 -3.52 2.60 7.63
N VAL A 5 -4.45 3.14 6.83
CA VAL A 5 -4.18 3.52 5.44
C VAL A 5 -3.09 4.60 5.40
N GLU A 6 -3.18 5.61 6.25
CA GLU A 6 -2.18 6.67 6.29
C GLU A 6 -0.81 6.16 6.72
N ARG A 7 -0.74 5.26 7.69
CA ARG A 7 0.52 4.64 8.10
C ARG A 7 1.14 3.80 6.99
N PHE A 8 0.30 3.01 6.31
CA PHE A 8 0.78 2.18 5.21
C PHE A 8 1.27 3.04 4.04
N ALA A 9 0.56 4.14 3.76
CA ALA A 9 1.00 5.09 2.73
C ALA A 9 2.38 5.66 3.05
N ARG A 10 2.65 6.00 4.31
CA ARG A 10 3.97 6.46 4.72
C ARG A 10 5.04 5.40 4.49
N LEU A 11 4.74 4.14 4.79
CA LEU A 11 5.65 3.03 4.49
C LEU A 11 5.95 2.93 2.99
N VAL A 12 4.90 3.02 2.18
CA VAL A 12 5.02 2.92 0.73
C VAL A 12 5.88 4.06 0.16
N LEU A 13 5.79 5.25 0.76
CA LEU A 13 6.54 6.42 0.31
C LEU A 13 7.94 6.52 0.92
N ALA A 14 8.28 5.71 1.92
CA ALA A 14 9.50 5.87 2.71
C ALA A 14 10.79 5.44 2.02
N GLY A 15 10.71 4.75 0.88
CA GLY A 15 11.90 4.42 0.11
C GLY A 15 12.45 3.01 0.30
N ASP A 16 11.90 2.21 1.22
CA ASP A 16 12.29 0.81 1.39
C ASP A 16 11.29 -0.08 0.66
N ASP A 17 11.76 -0.79 -0.38
CA ASP A 17 10.88 -1.59 -1.22
C ASP A 17 10.32 -2.84 -0.51
N ASP A 18 10.96 -3.29 0.57
CA ASP A 18 10.58 -4.54 1.24
C ASP A 18 9.60 -4.34 2.39
N LEU A 19 9.53 -3.15 3.00
CA LEU A 19 8.68 -2.90 4.16
C LEU A 19 7.19 -3.06 3.88
N PRO A 20 6.65 -2.55 2.77
CA PRO A 20 5.22 -2.74 2.49
C PRO A 20 4.83 -4.22 2.39
N LEU A 21 5.64 -5.02 1.71
CA LEU A 21 5.36 -6.44 1.58
C LEU A 21 5.47 -7.15 2.94
N ALA A 22 6.48 -6.83 3.74
CA ALA A 22 6.63 -7.41 5.07
C ALA A 22 5.43 -7.11 5.96
N CYS A 23 4.91 -5.88 5.90
CA CYS A 23 3.72 -5.48 6.65
C CYS A 23 2.50 -6.34 6.26
N VAL A 24 2.30 -6.53 4.98
CA VAL A 24 1.17 -7.32 4.46
C VAL A 24 1.32 -8.79 4.83
N GLU A 25 2.54 -9.33 4.75
CA GLU A 25 2.79 -10.72 5.14
C GLU A 25 2.50 -10.95 6.62
N GLU A 26 2.81 -9.97 7.48
CA GLU A 26 2.47 -10.07 8.88
C GLU A 26 0.95 -10.08 9.10
N LEU A 27 0.20 -9.26 8.38
CA LEU A 27 -1.26 -9.28 8.44
C LEU A 27 -1.82 -10.65 8.05
N ARG A 28 -1.28 -11.25 7.02
CA ARG A 28 -1.68 -12.59 6.59
C ARG A 28 -1.37 -13.64 7.65
N ALA A 29 -0.22 -13.54 8.27
CA ALA A 29 0.18 -14.46 9.34
C ALA A 29 -0.76 -14.39 10.53
N ARG A 30 -1.41 -13.24 10.74
CA ARG A 30 -2.40 -13.04 11.79
C ARG A 30 -3.81 -13.47 11.39
N GLY A 31 -3.99 -13.96 10.16
CA GLY A 31 -5.26 -14.45 9.69
C GLY A 31 -6.07 -13.48 8.84
N THR A 32 -5.54 -12.31 8.50
CA THR A 32 -6.23 -11.38 7.61
C THR A 32 -6.25 -11.95 6.20
N SER A 33 -7.43 -11.98 5.58
CA SER A 33 -7.57 -12.54 4.22
C SER A 33 -6.94 -11.62 3.18
N VAL A 34 -6.58 -12.20 2.03
CA VAL A 34 -6.05 -11.43 0.91
C VAL A 34 -7.07 -10.42 0.41
N GLU A 35 -8.36 -10.81 0.35
CA GLU A 35 -9.43 -9.90 -0.06
C GLU A 35 -9.54 -8.71 0.88
N ALA A 36 -9.48 -8.94 2.19
CA ALA A 36 -9.54 -7.86 3.17
C ALA A 36 -8.34 -6.92 3.03
N ILE A 37 -7.13 -7.46 2.84
CA ILE A 37 -5.94 -6.65 2.61
C ILE A 37 -6.12 -5.78 1.37
N TYR A 38 -6.60 -6.35 0.28
CA TYR A 38 -6.83 -5.58 -0.94
C TYR A 38 -7.85 -4.48 -0.75
N LEU A 39 -9.04 -4.82 -0.22
CA LEU A 39 -10.17 -3.89 -0.14
C LEU A 39 -9.97 -2.83 0.95
N ASP A 40 -9.37 -3.21 2.08
CA ASP A 40 -9.31 -2.33 3.24
C ASP A 40 -7.97 -1.62 3.37
N LEU A 41 -6.94 -2.05 2.66
CA LEU A 41 -5.61 -1.45 2.77
C LEU A 41 -5.03 -1.02 1.42
N LEU A 42 -4.87 -1.94 0.46
CA LEU A 42 -4.15 -1.61 -0.77
C LEU A 42 -4.91 -0.62 -1.65
N ALA A 43 -6.18 -0.87 -1.92
CA ALA A 43 -6.99 0.01 -2.75
C ALA A 43 -7.20 1.39 -2.11
N PRO A 44 -7.55 1.47 -0.81
CA PRO A 44 -7.63 2.78 -0.16
C PRO A 44 -6.31 3.54 -0.13
N THR A 45 -5.17 2.84 0.04
CA THR A 45 -3.86 3.48 0.02
C THR A 45 -3.56 4.07 -1.35
N ALA A 46 -3.87 3.34 -2.42
CA ALA A 46 -3.67 3.86 -3.78
C ALA A 46 -4.49 5.15 -4.00
N ARG A 47 -5.75 5.18 -3.56
CA ARG A 47 -6.56 6.39 -3.64
C ARG A 47 -5.99 7.52 -2.82
N TYR A 48 -5.49 7.22 -1.63
CA TYR A 48 -4.88 8.22 -0.76
C TYR A 48 -3.63 8.84 -1.39
N LEU A 49 -2.78 8.03 -2.04
CA LEU A 49 -1.62 8.56 -2.76
C LEU A 49 -2.06 9.51 -3.89
N GLY A 50 -3.13 9.18 -4.59
CA GLY A 50 -3.69 10.07 -5.62
C GLY A 50 -4.16 11.39 -5.03
N ASP A 51 -4.81 11.35 -3.87
CA ASP A 51 -5.27 12.55 -3.17
C ASP A 51 -4.07 13.42 -2.75
N LEU A 52 -3.00 12.82 -2.24
CA LEU A 52 -1.79 13.55 -1.87
C LEU A 52 -1.19 14.27 -3.07
N TRP A 53 -1.20 13.64 -4.23
CA TRP A 53 -0.68 14.25 -5.45
C TRP A 53 -1.57 15.43 -5.88
N VAL A 54 -2.87 15.27 -5.88
CA VAL A 54 -3.81 16.34 -6.25
C VAL A 54 -3.66 17.55 -5.34
N GLU A 55 -3.36 17.32 -4.06
CA GLU A 55 -3.20 18.38 -3.07
C GLU A 55 -1.75 18.89 -2.97
N ASP A 56 -0.88 18.50 -3.89
CA ASP A 56 0.53 18.90 -3.92
C ASP A 56 1.32 18.50 -2.67
N LEU A 57 0.90 17.46 -1.98
CA LEU A 57 1.61 16.93 -0.81
C LEU A 57 2.63 15.85 -1.19
N CYS A 58 2.53 15.33 -2.41
CA CYS A 58 3.51 14.43 -3.03
C CYS A 58 3.70 14.87 -4.47
N ASP A 59 4.91 14.70 -5.01
CA ASP A 59 5.14 14.96 -6.43
C ASP A 59 4.83 13.72 -7.28
N PHE A 60 4.89 13.88 -8.59
CA PHE A 60 4.61 12.80 -9.53
C PHE A 60 5.54 11.60 -9.34
N THR A 61 6.82 11.86 -9.07
CA THR A 61 7.81 10.81 -8.86
C THR A 61 7.48 9.99 -7.61
N ASP A 62 7.15 10.65 -6.51
CA ASP A 62 6.78 9.96 -5.26
C ASP A 62 5.58 9.06 -5.45
N VAL A 63 4.54 9.56 -6.10
CA VAL A 63 3.30 8.80 -6.34
C VAL A 63 3.58 7.62 -7.26
N THR A 64 4.36 7.84 -8.33
CA THR A 64 4.68 6.78 -9.29
C THR A 64 5.45 5.64 -8.63
N VAL A 65 6.45 5.97 -7.83
CA VAL A 65 7.23 4.96 -7.10
C VAL A 65 6.37 4.25 -6.07
N GLY A 66 5.54 5.00 -5.33
CA GLY A 66 4.64 4.43 -4.34
C GLY A 66 3.64 3.46 -4.95
N LEU A 67 3.04 3.83 -6.08
CA LEU A 67 2.11 2.94 -6.79
C LEU A 67 2.83 1.69 -7.29
N GLY A 68 4.09 1.81 -7.73
CA GLY A 68 4.89 0.66 -8.13
C GLY A 68 5.10 -0.32 -6.99
N ARG A 69 5.34 0.19 -5.78
CA ARG A 69 5.48 -0.67 -4.60
C ARG A 69 4.18 -1.37 -4.24
N LEU A 70 3.04 -0.67 -4.36
CA LEU A 70 1.72 -1.28 -4.16
C LEU A 70 1.47 -2.39 -5.19
N GLN A 71 1.83 -2.15 -6.44
CA GLN A 71 1.69 -3.15 -7.49
C GLN A 71 2.54 -4.39 -7.20
N ARG A 72 3.74 -4.20 -6.67
CA ARG A 72 4.59 -5.33 -6.27
C ARG A 72 3.91 -6.16 -5.17
N VAL A 73 3.35 -5.51 -4.16
CA VAL A 73 2.62 -6.20 -3.09
C VAL A 73 1.45 -6.99 -3.68
N LEU A 74 0.69 -6.38 -4.58
CA LEU A 74 -0.44 -7.04 -5.22
C LEU A 74 0.00 -8.27 -6.02
N ARG A 75 1.10 -8.17 -6.77
CA ARG A 75 1.62 -9.32 -7.51
C ARG A 75 2.01 -10.48 -6.58
N GLU A 76 2.65 -10.15 -5.45
CA GLU A 76 3.05 -11.18 -4.48
C GLU A 76 1.84 -11.85 -3.82
N LEU A 77 0.73 -11.12 -3.69
CA LEU A 77 -0.51 -11.67 -3.14
C LEU A 77 -1.35 -12.42 -4.18
N SER A 78 -1.14 -12.17 -5.46
CA SER A 78 -1.98 -12.70 -6.54
C SER A 78 -2.17 -14.20 -6.52
N PRO A 79 -1.15 -15.03 -6.22
CA PRO A 79 -1.34 -16.48 -6.18
C PRO A 79 -2.38 -16.95 -5.17
N ALA A 80 -2.70 -16.13 -4.16
CA ALA A 80 -3.67 -16.45 -3.13
C ALA A 80 -5.07 -15.89 -3.40
N LEU A 81 -5.23 -15.12 -4.47
CA LEU A 81 -6.53 -14.56 -4.85
C LEU A 81 -7.41 -15.61 -5.61
#